data_030356ad53d83a0baf44f40964219324
#
_entry.id   030356ad53d83a0baf44f40964219324
#
_cell.length_a   1.000
_cell.length_b   1.000
_cell.length_c   1.000
_cell.angle_alpha   90.00
_cell.angle_beta   90.00
_cell.angle_gamma   90.00
#
_symmetry.space_group_name_H-M   'P 1'
#
loop_
_entity.id
_entity.type
_entity.pdbx_description
1 polymer ?
#
loop_
_entity_poly.entity_id
_entity_poly.type
_entity_poly.pdbx_seq_one_letter_code
_entity_poly.pdbx_strand_id
1 'polypeptide(L)'
;ISGADITARTDGKYGESGVYLTLDLEIQQIVEDCMDECGVDIGAVVVLDPKNGAIRACASRPVFDSNDPAKSLSDSNSPFINRAFCTFAVGSVFKPAVAAAALEQGISPSIKYDCTGVTEVGGVEFGCYEHKAHGVVDMCGALERSCNAYFIHIAQKLDREKMISTLSDLGFGKSIDLCDGITSVFPDYCSGRQL
;
A
#
# COMPACT_ATOMS: atom_id res chain seq x y z
N ILE A 1 -19.10 1.00 -1.99
CA ILE A 1 -20.39 1.32 -1.32
C ILE A 1 -20.47 2.83 -1.32
N SER A 2 -21.43 3.41 -2.05
CA SER A 2 -21.64 4.85 -2.02
C SER A 2 -22.25 5.28 -0.68
N GLY A 3 -21.95 6.50 -0.20
CA GLY A 3 -22.49 7.02 1.05
C GLY A 3 -24.01 6.99 1.11
N ALA A 4 -24.70 7.06 -0.04
CA ALA A 4 -26.15 6.95 -0.15
C ALA A 4 -26.69 5.57 0.29
N ASP A 5 -25.93 4.48 0.06
CA ASP A 5 -26.35 3.14 0.46
C ASP A 5 -26.25 2.91 1.98
N ILE A 6 -25.35 3.62 2.64
CA ILE A 6 -25.18 3.54 4.10
C ILE A 6 -26.34 4.26 4.80
N THR A 7 -26.75 5.42 4.32
CA THR A 7 -27.86 6.19 4.88
C THR A 7 -29.21 5.51 4.68
N ALA A 8 -29.43 4.83 3.56
CA ALA A 8 -30.67 4.10 3.29
C ALA A 8 -30.90 2.90 4.21
N ARG A 9 -29.83 2.34 4.82
CA ARG A 9 -29.90 1.20 5.73
C ARG A 9 -30.06 1.58 7.21
N THR A 10 -29.89 2.86 7.55
CA THR A 10 -30.02 3.36 8.94
C THR A 10 -31.42 3.86 9.28
N ASP A 11 -32.38 3.85 8.36
CA ASP A 11 -33.75 4.36 8.56
C ASP A 11 -34.71 3.40 9.29
N GLY A 12 -34.21 2.36 9.91
CA GLY A 12 -34.95 1.48 10.82
C GLY A 12 -35.92 0.53 10.18
N LYS A 13 -36.00 0.41 8.85
CA LYS A 13 -36.95 -0.46 8.15
C LYS A 13 -36.61 -1.96 8.20
N TYR A 14 -35.42 -2.34 8.66
CA TYR A 14 -34.93 -3.72 8.64
C TYR A 14 -34.67 -4.33 10.03
N GLY A 15 -35.27 -3.81 11.08
CA GLY A 15 -35.13 -4.35 12.44
C GLY A 15 -33.73 -4.05 13.02
N GLU A 16 -33.39 -4.69 14.12
CA GLU A 16 -32.13 -4.48 14.86
C GLU A 16 -30.84 -5.03 14.16
N SER A 17 -30.94 -5.52 12.94
CA SER A 17 -29.82 -6.12 12.17
C SER A 17 -29.16 -5.09 11.24
N GLY A 18 -28.60 -4.03 11.78
CA GLY A 18 -27.74 -3.11 11.05
C GLY A 18 -26.26 -3.53 11.09
N VAL A 19 -25.50 -3.25 10.01
CA VAL A 19 -24.05 -3.36 10.01
C VAL A 19 -23.46 -1.98 10.26
N TYR A 20 -22.68 -1.85 11.33
CA TYR A 20 -21.93 -0.64 11.62
C TYR A 20 -20.55 -0.75 10.97
N LEU A 21 -20.22 0.20 10.12
CA LEU A 21 -18.90 0.30 9.50
C LEU A 21 -18.03 1.28 10.27
N THR A 22 -16.73 1.13 10.15
CA THR A 22 -15.74 2.06 10.70
C THR A 22 -15.53 3.30 9.83
N LEU A 23 -16.17 3.34 8.64
CA LEU A 23 -16.09 4.45 7.71
C LEU A 23 -16.66 5.73 8.35
N ASP A 24 -15.93 6.82 8.15
CA ASP A 24 -16.32 8.17 8.50
C ASP A 24 -16.73 8.89 7.22
N LEU A 25 -18.00 9.31 7.12
CA LEU A 25 -18.53 9.89 5.89
C LEU A 25 -17.88 11.24 5.54
N GLU A 26 -17.49 12.01 6.53
CA GLU A 26 -16.82 13.29 6.29
C GLU A 26 -15.43 13.07 5.73
N ILE A 27 -14.66 12.13 6.31
CA ILE A 27 -13.32 11.76 5.79
C ILE A 27 -13.44 11.13 4.41
N GLN A 28 -14.45 10.26 4.19
CA GLN A 28 -14.68 9.64 2.88
C GLN A 28 -14.94 10.71 1.80
N GLN A 29 -15.80 11.70 2.09
CA GLN A 29 -16.10 12.76 1.15
C GLN A 29 -14.86 13.63 0.84
N ILE A 30 -14.09 13.99 1.87
CA ILE A 30 -12.83 14.75 1.68
C ILE A 30 -11.87 13.98 0.75
N VAL A 31 -11.74 12.67 0.95
CA VAL A 31 -10.86 11.84 0.10
C VAL A 31 -11.35 11.82 -1.34
N GLU A 32 -12.64 11.65 -1.55
CA GLU A 32 -13.21 11.61 -2.90
C GLU A 32 -13.08 12.96 -3.62
N ASP A 33 -13.37 14.05 -2.94
CA ASP A 33 -13.20 15.41 -3.46
C ASP A 33 -11.74 15.68 -3.84
N CYS A 34 -10.79 15.30 -2.97
CA CYS A 34 -9.35 15.44 -3.27
C CYS A 34 -8.92 14.61 -4.48
N MET A 35 -9.43 13.37 -4.63
CA MET A 35 -9.12 12.55 -5.80
C MET A 35 -9.65 13.19 -7.09
N ASP A 36 -10.82 13.77 -7.04
CA ASP A 36 -11.45 14.45 -8.19
C ASP A 36 -10.70 15.77 -8.53
N GLU A 37 -10.35 16.58 -7.53
CA GLU A 37 -9.56 17.80 -7.71
C GLU A 37 -8.15 17.52 -8.27
N CYS A 38 -7.54 16.40 -7.86
CA CYS A 38 -6.24 15.96 -8.38
C CYS A 38 -6.32 15.27 -9.75
N GLY A 39 -7.52 15.07 -10.30
CA GLY A 39 -7.73 14.39 -11.59
C GLY A 39 -7.28 12.93 -11.57
N VAL A 40 -7.55 12.20 -10.49
CA VAL A 40 -7.18 10.79 -10.37
C VAL A 40 -8.16 9.92 -11.14
N ASP A 41 -7.81 9.53 -12.36
CA ASP A 41 -8.65 8.66 -13.20
C ASP A 41 -8.61 7.20 -12.74
N ILE A 42 -7.44 6.71 -12.30
CA ILE A 42 -7.23 5.33 -11.86
C ILE A 42 -6.38 5.33 -10.59
N GLY A 43 -6.93 4.78 -9.50
CA GLY A 43 -6.20 4.74 -8.24
C GLY A 43 -7.08 4.35 -7.06
N ALA A 44 -6.49 4.34 -5.87
CA ALA A 44 -7.22 4.14 -4.63
C ALA A 44 -6.57 4.92 -3.48
N VAL A 45 -7.40 5.32 -2.52
CA VAL A 45 -6.97 5.90 -1.26
C VAL A 45 -7.63 5.15 -0.11
N VAL A 46 -6.85 4.79 0.89
CA VAL A 46 -7.33 4.20 2.15
C VAL A 46 -6.83 5.04 3.31
N VAL A 47 -7.74 5.47 4.19
CA VAL A 47 -7.41 6.17 5.43
C VAL A 47 -7.65 5.26 6.61
N LEU A 48 -6.62 5.05 7.41
CA LEU A 48 -6.63 4.17 8.58
C LEU A 48 -6.43 4.95 9.87
N ASP A 49 -7.12 4.53 10.92
CA ASP A 49 -6.81 4.97 12.29
C ASP A 49 -5.61 4.15 12.79
N PRO A 50 -4.44 4.78 13.04
CA PRO A 50 -3.23 4.04 13.42
C PRO A 50 -3.32 3.38 14.81
N LYS A 51 -4.30 3.74 15.63
CA LYS A 51 -4.46 3.18 16.98
C LYS A 51 -5.10 1.80 16.98
N ASN A 52 -5.98 1.52 16.03
CA ASN A 52 -6.80 0.31 16.02
C ASN A 52 -6.97 -0.32 14.64
N GLY A 53 -6.36 0.28 13.59
CA GLY A 53 -6.47 -0.21 12.21
C GLY A 53 -7.83 0.02 11.55
N ALA A 54 -8.76 0.76 12.20
CA ALA A 54 -10.07 1.02 11.62
C ALA A 54 -9.97 1.80 10.32
N ILE A 55 -10.65 1.32 9.27
CA ILE A 55 -10.74 2.00 7.99
C ILE A 55 -11.72 3.17 8.12
N ARG A 56 -11.24 4.40 7.98
CA ARG A 56 -12.02 5.63 8.04
C ARG A 56 -12.52 6.08 6.68
N ALA A 57 -11.72 5.84 5.62
CA ALA A 57 -12.15 6.04 4.24
C ALA A 57 -11.53 4.97 3.34
N CYS A 58 -12.24 4.62 2.27
CA CYS A 58 -11.75 3.70 1.24
C CYS A 58 -12.38 4.10 -0.09
N ALA A 59 -11.62 4.80 -0.92
CA ALA A 59 -12.03 5.28 -2.22
C ALA A 59 -11.26 4.58 -3.34
N SER A 60 -11.93 4.32 -4.45
CA SER A 60 -11.37 3.69 -5.66
C SER A 60 -11.83 4.44 -6.90
N ARG A 61 -10.95 4.60 -7.89
CA ARG A 61 -11.27 5.19 -9.20
C ARG A 61 -10.92 4.20 -10.32
N PRO A 62 -11.68 4.20 -11.45
CA PRO A 62 -12.90 4.99 -11.66
C PRO A 62 -14.05 4.49 -10.79
N VAL A 63 -15.04 5.35 -10.60
CA VAL A 63 -16.33 4.98 -10.00
C VAL A 63 -17.31 4.52 -11.07
N PHE A 64 -18.35 3.80 -10.66
CA PHE A 64 -19.50 3.47 -11.49
C PHE A 64 -20.80 3.98 -10.86
N ASP A 65 -21.80 4.24 -11.69
CA ASP A 65 -23.14 4.56 -11.17
C ASP A 65 -23.81 3.29 -10.62
N SER A 66 -23.99 3.24 -9.30
CA SER A 66 -24.62 2.10 -8.62
C SER A 66 -26.10 1.92 -9.01
N ASN A 67 -26.76 2.97 -9.54
CA ASN A 67 -28.13 2.91 -10.02
C ASN A 67 -28.24 2.40 -11.47
N ASP A 68 -27.16 2.49 -12.24
CA ASP A 68 -27.09 1.98 -13.61
C ASP A 68 -25.72 1.33 -13.92
N PRO A 69 -25.40 0.22 -13.26
CA PRO A 69 -24.11 -0.45 -13.41
C PRO A 69 -23.88 -0.98 -14.84
N ALA A 70 -24.96 -1.19 -15.60
CA ALA A 70 -24.89 -1.73 -16.95
C ALA A 70 -24.08 -0.82 -17.90
N LYS A 71 -24.10 0.48 -17.68
CA LYS A 71 -23.30 1.45 -18.47
C LYS A 71 -21.80 1.25 -18.35
N SER A 72 -21.36 0.67 -17.24
CA SER A 72 -19.93 0.50 -16.94
C SER A 72 -19.40 -0.90 -17.26
N LEU A 73 -20.25 -1.83 -17.74
CA LEU A 73 -19.84 -3.22 -18.03
C LEU A 73 -18.76 -3.34 -19.11
N SER A 74 -18.75 -2.42 -20.07
CA SER A 74 -17.79 -2.41 -21.19
C SER A 74 -16.63 -1.41 -20.98
N ASP A 75 -16.54 -0.76 -19.81
CA ASP A 75 -15.47 0.17 -19.51
C ASP A 75 -14.15 -0.57 -19.33
N SER A 76 -13.18 -0.28 -20.20
CA SER A 76 -11.84 -0.88 -20.19
C SER A 76 -11.05 -0.60 -18.90
N ASN A 77 -11.42 0.46 -18.16
CA ASN A 77 -10.80 0.83 -16.89
C ASN A 77 -11.35 0.03 -15.69
N SER A 78 -12.28 -0.91 -15.93
CA SER A 78 -12.77 -1.86 -14.91
C SER A 78 -13.23 -1.18 -13.61
N PRO A 79 -14.27 -0.33 -13.62
CA PRO A 79 -14.72 0.44 -12.45
C PRO A 79 -15.30 -0.43 -11.32
N PHE A 80 -15.65 -1.69 -11.60
CA PHE A 80 -16.14 -2.61 -10.57
C PHE A 80 -15.03 -3.18 -9.67
N ILE A 81 -13.76 -2.97 -10.04
CA ILE A 81 -12.63 -3.41 -9.24
C ILE A 81 -12.36 -2.37 -8.16
N ASN A 82 -12.47 -2.76 -6.88
CA ASN A 82 -11.98 -1.93 -5.81
C ASN A 82 -10.45 -2.03 -5.73
N ARG A 83 -9.78 -1.00 -6.21
CA ARG A 83 -8.33 -0.94 -6.31
C ARG A 83 -7.62 -0.84 -4.97
N ALA A 84 -8.32 -0.50 -3.89
CA ALA A 84 -7.75 -0.55 -2.56
C ALA A 84 -7.38 -1.99 -2.13
N PHE A 85 -7.97 -3.00 -2.78
CA PHE A 85 -7.68 -4.42 -2.54
C PHE A 85 -6.87 -5.06 -3.66
N CYS A 86 -6.31 -4.25 -4.55
CA CYS A 86 -5.40 -4.73 -5.60
C CYS A 86 -3.95 -4.62 -5.16
N THR A 87 -3.09 -5.41 -5.80
CA THR A 87 -1.65 -5.32 -5.60
C THR A 87 -1.05 -4.29 -6.52
N PHE A 88 -0.12 -3.51 -5.99
CA PHE A 88 0.63 -2.50 -6.73
C PHE A 88 2.13 -2.70 -6.51
N ALA A 89 2.93 -2.20 -7.46
CA ALA A 89 4.36 -2.06 -7.26
C ALA A 89 4.60 -1.04 -6.14
N VAL A 90 5.11 -1.51 -5.00
CA VAL A 90 5.20 -0.71 -3.76
C VAL A 90 6.17 0.46 -3.90
N GLY A 91 7.25 0.28 -4.67
CA GLY A 91 8.27 1.30 -4.85
C GLY A 91 8.96 1.69 -3.53
N SER A 92 9.30 2.96 -3.41
CA SER A 92 10.10 3.48 -2.27
C SER A 92 9.42 3.41 -0.91
N VAL A 93 8.09 3.27 -0.86
CA VAL A 93 7.37 3.08 0.42
C VAL A 93 7.65 1.73 1.07
N PHE A 94 8.34 0.82 0.38
CA PHE A 94 8.82 -0.44 0.93
C PHE A 94 10.09 -0.30 1.78
N LYS A 95 10.86 0.78 1.62
CA LYS A 95 12.13 1.00 2.34
C LYS A 95 12.01 0.98 3.87
N PRO A 96 10.95 1.55 4.49
CA PRO A 96 10.73 1.40 5.93
C PRO A 96 10.62 -0.05 6.39
N ALA A 97 9.99 -0.93 5.60
CA ALA A 97 9.89 -2.35 5.92
C ALA A 97 11.26 -3.05 5.84
N VAL A 98 12.09 -2.70 4.85
CA VAL A 98 13.48 -3.17 4.77
C VAL A 98 14.31 -2.66 5.96
N ALA A 99 14.11 -1.40 6.36
CA ALA A 99 14.77 -0.84 7.55
C ALA A 99 14.38 -1.58 8.83
N ALA A 100 13.09 -1.88 9.01
CA ALA A 100 12.61 -2.67 10.15
C ALA A 100 13.27 -4.06 10.19
N ALA A 101 13.27 -4.78 9.07
CA ALA A 101 13.92 -6.08 8.97
C ALA A 101 15.43 -6.03 9.25
N ALA A 102 16.09 -4.94 8.86
CA ALA A 102 17.49 -4.72 9.13
C ALA A 102 17.75 -4.50 10.63
N LEU A 103 16.94 -3.68 11.28
CA LEU A 103 17.04 -3.39 12.72
C LEU A 103 16.78 -4.65 13.56
N GLU A 104 15.79 -5.45 13.21
CA GLU A 104 15.48 -6.72 13.89
C GLU A 104 16.63 -7.74 13.76
N GLN A 105 17.36 -7.70 12.66
CA GLN A 105 18.54 -8.54 12.46
C GLN A 105 19.82 -7.96 13.06
N GLY A 106 19.71 -6.86 13.82
CA GLY A 106 20.82 -6.24 14.53
C GLY A 106 21.73 -5.38 13.66
N ILE A 107 21.29 -5.01 12.47
CA ILE A 107 22.04 -4.07 11.62
C ILE A 107 21.92 -2.67 12.22
N SER A 108 23.06 -2.05 12.53
CA SER A 108 23.08 -0.72 13.10
C SER A 108 22.55 0.33 12.11
N PRO A 109 21.64 1.23 12.54
CA PRO A 109 21.17 2.33 11.70
C PRO A 109 22.28 3.34 11.35
N SER A 110 23.41 3.31 12.06
CA SER A 110 24.55 4.19 11.84
C SER A 110 25.52 3.67 10.77
N ILE A 111 25.26 2.51 10.17
CA ILE A 111 26.07 2.01 9.04
C ILE A 111 26.00 3.03 7.91
N LYS A 112 27.20 3.45 7.48
CA LYS A 112 27.33 4.40 6.38
C LYS A 112 27.60 3.71 5.05
N TYR A 113 27.07 4.29 4.01
CA TYR A 113 27.27 3.88 2.62
C TYR A 113 27.48 5.13 1.75
N ASP A 114 28.49 5.10 0.90
CA ASP A 114 28.75 6.18 -0.06
C ASP A 114 27.96 5.91 -1.34
N CYS A 115 26.86 6.66 -1.50
CA CYS A 115 25.96 6.54 -2.63
C CYS A 115 26.44 7.39 -3.80
N THR A 116 26.92 6.75 -4.84
CA THR A 116 27.34 7.39 -6.10
C THR A 116 26.20 7.64 -7.08
N GLY A 117 24.95 7.32 -6.70
CA GLY A 117 23.77 7.46 -7.56
C GLY A 117 23.35 6.16 -8.23
N VAL A 118 24.24 5.19 -8.32
CA VAL A 118 24.01 3.86 -8.90
C VAL A 118 24.64 2.79 -8.02
N THR A 119 24.12 1.56 -8.12
CA THR A 119 24.72 0.36 -7.52
C THR A 119 24.44 -0.83 -8.44
N GLU A 120 25.34 -1.80 -8.44
CA GLU A 120 25.21 -3.00 -9.27
C GLU A 120 24.97 -4.23 -8.39
N VAL A 121 24.05 -5.09 -8.79
CA VAL A 121 23.79 -6.39 -8.15
C VAL A 121 23.60 -7.44 -9.23
N GLY A 122 24.45 -8.46 -9.22
CA GLY A 122 24.34 -9.58 -10.15
C GLY A 122 24.45 -9.18 -11.63
N GLY A 123 25.19 -8.12 -11.97
CA GLY A 123 25.34 -7.60 -13.32
C GLY A 123 24.18 -6.69 -13.77
N VAL A 124 23.25 -6.36 -12.86
CA VAL A 124 22.16 -5.43 -13.12
C VAL A 124 22.42 -4.12 -12.36
N GLU A 125 22.37 -3.01 -13.06
CA GLU A 125 22.50 -1.69 -12.49
C GLU A 125 21.15 -1.17 -11.95
N PHE A 126 21.19 -0.63 -10.74
CA PHE A 126 20.07 0.02 -10.06
C PHE A 126 20.42 1.46 -9.73
N GLY A 127 19.62 2.40 -10.25
CA GLY A 127 19.81 3.83 -10.02
C GLY A 127 18.98 4.39 -8.87
N CYS A 128 19.49 5.40 -8.20
CA CYS A 128 18.66 6.35 -7.47
C CYS A 128 17.87 7.23 -8.46
N TYR A 129 16.94 8.03 -7.96
CA TYR A 129 16.17 8.93 -8.82
C TYR A 129 17.12 9.82 -9.63
N GLU A 130 16.95 9.87 -10.94
CA GLU A 130 17.82 10.59 -11.89
C GLU A 130 19.32 10.25 -11.76
N HIS A 131 19.64 9.06 -11.25
CA HIS A 131 21.04 8.64 -10.94
C HIS A 131 21.80 9.63 -10.04
N LYS A 132 21.08 10.40 -9.23
CA LYS A 132 21.66 11.41 -8.35
C LYS A 132 22.42 10.76 -7.19
N ALA A 133 23.70 11.10 -7.06
CA ALA A 133 24.51 10.70 -5.93
C ALA A 133 24.04 11.40 -4.63
N HIS A 134 23.92 10.63 -3.54
CA HIS A 134 23.56 11.17 -2.22
C HIS A 134 24.78 11.35 -1.32
N GLY A 135 25.97 10.89 -1.76
CA GLY A 135 27.18 10.84 -0.94
C GLY A 135 27.03 9.89 0.25
N VAL A 136 27.76 10.16 1.31
CA VAL A 136 27.76 9.30 2.50
C VAL A 136 26.46 9.48 3.29
N VAL A 137 25.66 8.42 3.35
CA VAL A 137 24.40 8.37 4.08
C VAL A 137 24.39 7.21 5.07
N ASP A 138 23.69 7.37 6.17
CA ASP A 138 23.25 6.29 7.06
C ASP A 138 21.78 5.94 6.81
N MET A 139 21.17 5.07 7.62
CA MET A 139 19.79 4.63 7.41
C MET A 139 18.77 5.78 7.43
N CYS A 140 18.92 6.74 8.34
CA CYS A 140 18.03 7.90 8.41
C CYS A 140 18.17 8.79 7.18
N GLY A 141 19.40 9.16 6.82
CA GLY A 141 19.68 9.95 5.63
C GLY A 141 19.30 9.25 4.32
N ALA A 142 19.37 7.93 4.30
CA ALA A 142 18.94 7.13 3.15
C ALA A 142 17.40 7.06 3.03
N LEU A 143 16.65 7.01 4.14
CA LEU A 143 15.19 7.13 4.14
C LEU A 143 14.76 8.52 3.69
N GLU A 144 15.33 9.57 4.28
CA GLU A 144 15.05 10.97 3.95
C GLU A 144 15.19 11.25 2.45
N ARG A 145 16.26 10.71 1.84
CA ARG A 145 16.60 10.93 0.41
C ARG A 145 16.06 9.84 -0.50
N SER A 146 15.35 8.87 0.05
CA SER A 146 14.87 7.70 -0.71
C SER A 146 15.97 6.99 -1.49
N CYS A 147 17.14 6.77 -0.87
CA CYS A 147 18.33 6.22 -1.51
C CYS A 147 18.15 4.73 -1.84
N ASN A 148 18.06 4.39 -3.13
CA ASN A 148 17.95 3.00 -3.57
C ASN A 148 19.22 2.21 -3.28
N ALA A 149 20.38 2.78 -3.60
CA ALA A 149 21.68 2.12 -3.45
C ALA A 149 21.97 1.71 -1.99
N TYR A 150 21.64 2.55 -1.02
CA TYR A 150 21.75 2.21 0.40
C TYR A 150 20.87 1.01 0.77
N PHE A 151 19.59 1.03 0.41
CA PHE A 151 18.66 -0.04 0.79
C PHE A 151 18.95 -1.36 0.08
N ILE A 152 19.44 -1.32 -1.14
CA ILE A 152 19.97 -2.50 -1.84
C ILE A 152 21.18 -3.06 -1.09
N HIS A 153 22.13 -2.20 -0.70
CA HIS A 153 23.32 -2.61 0.07
C HIS A 153 22.94 -3.24 1.43
N ILE A 154 21.95 -2.68 2.13
CA ILE A 154 21.46 -3.26 3.37
C ILE A 154 20.76 -4.59 3.13
N ALA A 155 19.87 -4.66 2.13
CA ALA A 155 19.13 -5.88 1.80
C ALA A 155 20.03 -7.07 1.49
N GLN A 156 21.18 -6.84 0.83
CA GLN A 156 22.18 -7.87 0.56
C GLN A 156 22.85 -8.47 1.82
N LYS A 157 22.74 -7.79 2.97
CA LYS A 157 23.30 -8.24 4.26
C LYS A 157 22.28 -9.00 5.11
N LEU A 158 20.99 -8.96 4.72
CA LEU A 158 19.91 -9.57 5.46
C LEU A 158 19.83 -11.07 5.19
N ASP A 159 19.54 -11.82 6.24
CA ASP A 159 19.06 -13.17 6.10
C ASP A 159 17.66 -13.13 5.45
N ARG A 160 17.51 -13.89 4.36
CA ARG A 160 16.29 -13.86 3.55
C ARG A 160 15.08 -14.38 4.32
N GLU A 161 15.23 -15.46 5.08
CA GLU A 161 14.11 -16.07 5.80
C GLU A 161 13.63 -15.16 6.93
N LYS A 162 14.56 -14.55 7.65
CA LYS A 162 14.23 -13.57 8.70
C LYS A 162 13.57 -12.33 8.11
N MET A 163 14.04 -11.84 6.96
CA MET A 163 13.39 -10.71 6.27
C MET A 163 11.95 -11.04 5.88
N ILE A 164 11.71 -12.23 5.32
CA ILE A 164 10.35 -12.70 4.98
C ILE A 164 9.49 -12.81 6.23
N SER A 165 10.02 -13.31 7.35
CA SER A 165 9.31 -13.37 8.62
C SER A 165 8.87 -11.97 9.08
N THR A 166 9.81 -11.01 9.14
CA THR A 166 9.51 -9.62 9.52
C THR A 166 8.43 -9.01 8.61
N LEU A 167 8.57 -9.20 7.29
CA LEU A 167 7.56 -8.70 6.35
C LEU A 167 6.19 -9.34 6.57
N SER A 168 6.15 -10.65 6.86
CA SER A 168 4.92 -11.36 7.21
C SER A 168 4.30 -10.80 8.49
N ASP A 169 5.10 -10.49 9.51
CA ASP A 169 4.61 -9.90 10.76
C ASP A 169 4.08 -8.48 10.58
N LEU A 170 4.62 -7.75 9.61
CA LEU A 170 4.08 -6.47 9.13
C LEU A 170 2.82 -6.62 8.24
N GLY A 171 2.36 -7.84 7.98
CA GLY A 171 1.15 -8.11 7.21
C GLY A 171 1.36 -8.34 5.71
N PHE A 172 2.60 -8.25 5.20
CA PHE A 172 2.86 -8.54 3.79
C PHE A 172 2.62 -10.02 3.48
N GLY A 173 1.96 -10.28 2.34
CA GLY A 173 1.65 -11.65 1.90
C GLY A 173 0.54 -12.35 2.71
N LYS A 174 -0.11 -11.67 3.65
CA LYS A 174 -1.27 -12.20 4.38
C LYS A 174 -2.57 -11.75 3.73
N SER A 175 -3.56 -12.64 3.72
CA SER A 175 -4.93 -12.24 3.41
C SER A 175 -5.48 -11.33 4.52
N ILE A 176 -6.31 -10.38 4.14
CA ILE A 176 -7.03 -9.52 5.09
C ILE A 176 -8.48 -9.97 5.09
N ASP A 177 -8.96 -10.47 6.23
CA ASP A 177 -10.37 -10.75 6.42
C ASP A 177 -11.10 -9.44 6.75
N LEU A 178 -11.92 -9.00 5.81
CA LEU A 178 -12.69 -7.76 5.95
C LEU A 178 -13.98 -7.96 6.73
N CYS A 179 -14.61 -9.10 6.53
CA CYS A 179 -15.77 -9.60 7.28
C CYS A 179 -15.97 -11.09 6.94
N ASP A 180 -16.82 -11.79 7.67
CA ASP A 180 -17.10 -13.20 7.45
C ASP A 180 -17.41 -13.50 5.97
N GLY A 181 -16.56 -14.29 5.35
CA GLY A 181 -16.68 -14.74 3.96
C GLY A 181 -16.16 -13.79 2.90
N ILE A 182 -15.56 -12.63 3.25
CA ILE A 182 -14.89 -11.74 2.33
C ILE A 182 -13.42 -11.66 2.70
N THR A 183 -12.60 -12.40 1.99
CA THR A 183 -11.14 -12.41 2.17
C THR A 183 -10.48 -11.74 0.98
N SER A 184 -9.59 -10.78 1.23
CA SER A 184 -8.72 -10.26 0.19
C SER A 184 -7.66 -11.31 -0.13
N VAL A 185 -7.59 -11.74 -1.38
CA VAL A 185 -6.53 -12.65 -1.82
C VAL A 185 -5.40 -11.80 -2.38
N PHE A 186 -4.31 -11.69 -1.63
CA PHE A 186 -3.06 -11.19 -2.21
C PHE A 186 -2.40 -12.31 -3.00
N PRO A 187 -2.00 -12.08 -4.25
CA PRO A 187 -1.20 -13.06 -4.98
C PRO A 187 0.05 -13.39 -4.15
N ASP A 188 0.37 -14.66 -4.10
CA ASP A 188 1.55 -15.16 -3.38
C ASP A 188 2.84 -14.71 -4.09
N TYR A 189 3.30 -13.49 -3.80
CA TYR A 189 4.56 -12.94 -4.31
C TYR A 189 5.79 -13.63 -3.70
N CYS A 190 5.61 -14.48 -2.69
CA CYS A 190 6.69 -15.23 -2.07
C CYS A 190 7.12 -16.45 -2.88
N SER A 191 6.42 -16.82 -3.93
CA SER A 191 6.72 -18.03 -4.73
C SER A 191 7.93 -17.92 -5.67
N GLY A 192 8.72 -16.87 -5.57
CA GLY A 192 10.08 -16.83 -6.15
C GLY A 192 10.19 -16.75 -7.68
N ARG A 193 9.13 -16.36 -8.40
CA ARG A 193 9.14 -16.29 -9.87
C ARG A 193 9.14 -14.88 -10.46
N GLN A 194 9.19 -13.82 -9.66
CA GLN A 194 9.25 -12.43 -10.15
C GLN A 194 10.05 -11.52 -9.20
N LEU A 195 11.31 -11.88 -8.95
CA LEU A 195 12.37 -10.96 -8.53
C LEU A 195 13.55 -11.16 -9.45
#